data_01e2dfa5f526233478e2de1b024920e8
#
_entry.id   01e2dfa5f526233478e2de1b024920e8
#
_cell.length_a   1.000
_cell.length_b   1.000
_cell.length_c   1.000
_cell.angle_alpha   90.00
_cell.angle_beta   90.00
_cell.angle_gamma   90.00
#
_symmetry.space_group_name_H-M   'P 1'
#
loop_
_entity.id
_entity.type
_entity.pdbx_description
1 polymer ?
#
loop_
_entity_poly.entity_id
_entity_poly.type
_entity_poly.pdbx_seq_one_letter_code
_entity_poly.pdbx_strand_id
1 'polypeptide(L)'
;MANDIRAMVQTAPNELQLQSFPRPQTGSDDGLLRIEACGICGTDVETLAGDGPVLTLPLIPGHEPVGIIEEIGHRAAKRWGLEVGDRVVLQSDFGCGRCSGCLDHQFCKVAPGNYGFMPTSVAPALWGGYAEMMYLAPGAIPHKISSDIDPRVAALYNPLGAGFAWAVAAPKLGYGDSIAILGPGQRGLACVIAAKAAGAGQIFITGLGSRDETKMALAKEFGADVVIDIEAEDAIARIAAETGGRGVDVVVDTTPYATQPVIDSIHMACLGGTIVLAGLKGRGGGIPDFPSDEIIMRYQTVKGVRSVDYNSFQLAVKLIESATLPVEKMHTHHFPMESAAEAVRSLAGSDSAPAISITIEP
;
A
#
# COMPACT_ATOMS: atom_id res chain seq x y z
N MET A 1 20.10 26.89 -19.42
CA MET A 1 20.58 25.56 -19.06
C MET A 1 19.35 24.79 -18.67
N ALA A 2 19.04 23.67 -19.30
CA ALA A 2 17.92 22.82 -18.87
C ALA A 2 18.21 22.41 -17.43
N ASN A 3 17.28 22.69 -16.50
CA ASN A 3 17.43 22.26 -15.13
C ASN A 3 17.35 20.73 -15.10
N ASP A 4 18.47 20.07 -14.80
CA ASP A 4 18.48 18.64 -14.58
C ASP A 4 17.64 18.32 -13.34
N ILE A 5 16.94 17.19 -13.36
CA ILE A 5 16.06 16.69 -12.31
C ILE A 5 16.89 15.78 -11.41
N ARG A 6 16.90 16.04 -10.12
CA ARG A 6 17.58 15.19 -9.14
C ARG A 6 16.70 14.03 -8.72
N ALA A 7 17.29 12.87 -8.51
CA ALA A 7 16.62 11.67 -8.03
C ALA A 7 17.56 10.78 -7.23
N MET A 8 17.02 10.06 -6.25
CA MET A 8 17.72 8.99 -5.56
C MET A 8 17.63 7.70 -6.38
N VAL A 9 18.77 7.15 -6.70
CA VAL A 9 18.90 5.96 -7.57
C VAL A 9 19.43 4.79 -6.76
N GLN A 10 18.72 3.68 -6.74
CA GLN A 10 19.25 2.44 -6.22
C GLN A 10 20.18 1.82 -7.25
N THR A 11 21.46 1.74 -6.92
CA THR A 11 22.54 1.21 -7.78
C THR A 11 22.93 -0.21 -7.43
N ALA A 12 22.78 -0.57 -6.17
CA ALA A 12 23.02 -1.91 -5.61
C ALA A 12 22.13 -2.13 -4.36
N PRO A 13 22.05 -3.35 -3.83
CA PRO A 13 21.43 -3.60 -2.54
C PRO A 13 22.01 -2.67 -1.44
N ASN A 14 21.12 -2.04 -0.67
CA ASN A 14 21.44 -1.07 0.39
C ASN A 14 22.17 0.19 -0.06
N GLU A 15 22.20 0.50 -1.35
CA GLU A 15 22.89 1.64 -1.91
C GLU A 15 21.95 2.55 -2.70
N LEU A 16 21.75 3.79 -2.20
CA LEU A 16 21.03 4.86 -2.88
C LEU A 16 21.99 6.02 -3.14
N GLN A 17 22.04 6.49 -4.38
CA GLN A 17 22.90 7.58 -4.81
C GLN A 17 22.06 8.71 -5.42
N LEU A 18 22.35 9.95 -5.06
CA LEU A 18 21.78 11.12 -5.72
C LEU A 18 22.37 11.27 -7.13
N GLN A 19 21.51 11.26 -8.14
CA GLN A 19 21.89 11.44 -9.55
C GLN A 19 21.01 12.49 -10.21
N SER A 20 21.48 13.03 -11.34
CA SER A 20 20.76 14.04 -12.13
C SER A 20 20.39 13.47 -13.50
N PHE A 21 19.18 13.77 -13.94
CA PHE A 21 18.61 13.32 -15.21
C PHE A 21 18.13 14.51 -16.02
N PRO A 22 18.27 14.49 -17.35
CA PRO A 22 17.76 15.55 -18.19
C PRO A 22 16.22 15.60 -18.07
N ARG A 23 15.66 16.82 -18.03
CA ARG A 23 14.19 16.99 -18.07
C ARG A 23 13.66 16.41 -19.38
N PRO A 24 12.70 15.45 -19.34
CA PRO A 24 12.14 14.86 -20.54
C PRO A 24 11.27 15.87 -21.30
N GLN A 25 11.18 15.69 -22.59
CA GLN A 25 10.18 16.40 -23.40
C GLN A 25 8.87 15.63 -23.32
N THR A 26 7.81 16.33 -22.93
CA THR A 26 6.46 15.75 -22.89
C THR A 26 5.85 15.74 -24.30
N GLY A 27 5.23 14.60 -24.65
CA GLY A 27 4.47 14.42 -25.88
C GLY A 27 2.99 14.77 -25.69
N SER A 28 2.16 14.37 -26.64
CA SER A 28 0.72 14.62 -26.56
C SER A 28 -0.02 13.68 -25.60
N ASP A 29 0.53 12.51 -25.28
CA ASP A 29 -0.14 11.44 -24.55
C ASP A 29 0.38 11.21 -23.13
N ASP A 30 1.38 11.94 -22.71
CA ASP A 30 2.13 11.78 -21.46
C ASP A 30 2.18 13.10 -20.67
N GLY A 31 2.93 13.11 -19.57
CA GLY A 31 3.08 14.29 -18.74
C GLY A 31 4.27 14.19 -17.79
N LEU A 32 4.43 15.22 -16.97
CA LEU A 32 5.44 15.32 -15.95
C LEU A 32 4.78 15.72 -14.64
N LEU A 33 5.08 15.00 -13.57
CA LEU A 33 4.60 15.22 -12.22
C LEU A 33 5.73 15.82 -11.39
N ARG A 34 5.53 16.99 -10.81
CA ARG A 34 6.41 17.55 -9.78
C ARG A 34 6.04 16.94 -8.44
N ILE A 35 6.96 16.19 -7.87
CA ILE A 35 6.70 15.47 -6.62
C ILE A 35 6.64 16.45 -5.45
N GLU A 36 5.66 16.26 -4.56
CA GLU A 36 5.54 16.96 -3.29
C GLU A 36 5.87 16.04 -2.12
N ALA A 37 5.48 14.77 -2.22
CA ALA A 37 5.80 13.74 -1.25
C ALA A 37 5.72 12.35 -1.91
N CYS A 38 6.48 11.39 -1.39
CA CYS A 38 6.36 9.99 -1.78
C CYS A 38 6.35 9.12 -0.53
N GLY A 39 5.31 8.29 -0.37
CA GLY A 39 5.22 7.32 0.73
C GLY A 39 6.27 6.22 0.61
N ILE A 40 6.64 5.64 1.75
CA ILE A 40 7.51 4.46 1.85
C ILE A 40 6.67 3.25 2.27
N CYS A 41 6.81 2.16 1.54
CA CYS A 41 6.15 0.88 1.78
C CYS A 41 7.15 -0.18 2.28
N GLY A 42 6.66 -1.26 2.88
CA GLY A 42 7.48 -2.43 3.21
C GLY A 42 8.21 -3.03 1.99
N THR A 43 7.63 -2.90 0.79
CA THR A 43 8.28 -3.33 -0.47
C THR A 43 9.54 -2.51 -0.78
N ASP A 44 9.61 -1.23 -0.42
CA ASP A 44 10.83 -0.41 -0.59
C ASP A 44 11.93 -0.89 0.35
N VAL A 45 11.58 -1.34 1.56
CA VAL A 45 12.53 -1.95 2.52
C VAL A 45 13.12 -3.23 1.94
N GLU A 46 12.27 -4.15 1.45
CA GLU A 46 12.71 -5.41 0.84
C GLU A 46 13.53 -5.17 -0.43
N THR A 47 13.10 -4.22 -1.27
CA THR A 47 13.78 -3.87 -2.52
C THR A 47 15.15 -3.28 -2.25
N LEU A 48 15.26 -2.35 -1.31
CA LEU A 48 16.53 -1.75 -0.94
C LEU A 48 17.50 -2.78 -0.38
N ALA A 49 17.02 -3.70 0.46
CA ALA A 49 17.84 -4.79 1.00
C ALA A 49 18.28 -5.82 -0.07
N GLY A 50 17.61 -5.88 -1.22
CA GLY A 50 17.82 -6.90 -2.25
C GLY A 50 17.05 -8.20 -2.00
N ASP A 51 16.18 -8.25 -1.00
CA ASP A 51 15.35 -9.39 -0.63
C ASP A 51 13.98 -9.38 -1.34
N GLY A 52 13.61 -8.25 -1.94
CA GLY A 52 12.37 -8.01 -2.67
C GLY A 52 12.29 -8.72 -4.03
N PRO A 53 11.36 -8.34 -4.90
CA PRO A 53 11.26 -8.87 -6.26
C PRO A 53 12.59 -8.67 -7.02
N VAL A 54 12.91 -9.60 -7.93
CA VAL A 54 14.11 -9.45 -8.78
C VAL A 54 13.89 -8.25 -9.69
N LEU A 55 14.64 -7.18 -9.45
CA LEU A 55 14.58 -5.94 -10.20
C LEU A 55 15.85 -5.73 -11.03
N THR A 56 15.70 -4.99 -12.10
CA THR A 56 16.84 -4.56 -12.93
C THR A 56 17.33 -3.21 -12.40
N LEU A 57 18.49 -3.20 -11.78
CA LEU A 57 19.17 -1.99 -11.34
C LEU A 57 19.99 -1.37 -12.49
N PRO A 58 20.28 -0.06 -12.47
CA PRO A 58 19.81 0.93 -11.49
C PRO A 58 18.35 1.36 -11.74
N LEU A 59 17.66 1.76 -10.67
CA LEU A 59 16.28 2.29 -10.74
C LEU A 59 16.07 3.43 -9.74
N ILE A 60 15.04 4.26 -9.97
CA ILE A 60 14.55 5.26 -9.02
C ILE A 60 13.39 4.63 -8.25
N PRO A 61 13.50 4.43 -6.92
CA PRO A 61 12.42 3.88 -6.11
C PRO A 61 11.26 4.87 -5.89
N GLY A 62 10.26 4.45 -5.11
CA GLY A 62 9.11 5.26 -4.73
C GLY A 62 7.92 5.06 -5.67
N HIS A 63 6.95 4.27 -5.19
CA HIS A 63 5.75 3.90 -5.94
C HIS A 63 4.46 4.44 -5.32
N GLU A 64 4.57 5.33 -4.33
CA GLU A 64 3.45 6.00 -3.65
C GLU A 64 3.54 7.53 -3.78
N PRO A 65 3.69 8.08 -5.02
CA PRO A 65 3.93 9.50 -5.22
C PRO A 65 2.66 10.35 -5.09
N VAL A 66 2.85 11.55 -4.55
CA VAL A 66 1.92 12.67 -4.58
C VAL A 66 2.60 13.84 -5.26
N GLY A 67 1.92 14.54 -6.15
CA GLY A 67 2.53 15.68 -6.81
C GLY A 67 1.56 16.53 -7.61
N ILE A 68 2.11 17.58 -8.18
CA ILE A 68 1.38 18.54 -9.04
C ILE A 68 1.70 18.23 -10.49
N ILE A 69 0.69 18.21 -11.34
CA ILE A 69 0.88 18.14 -12.79
C ILE A 69 1.67 19.37 -13.25
N GLU A 70 2.93 19.17 -13.61
CA GLU A 70 3.84 20.22 -14.07
C GLU A 70 3.70 20.47 -15.58
N GLU A 71 3.59 19.37 -16.34
CA GLU A 71 3.34 19.39 -17.78
C GLU A 71 2.39 18.24 -18.13
N ILE A 72 1.52 18.46 -19.12
CA ILE A 72 0.59 17.45 -19.61
C ILE A 72 0.29 17.66 -21.09
N GLY A 73 0.39 16.59 -21.85
CA GLY A 73 0.02 16.59 -23.27
C GLY A 73 -1.50 16.70 -23.47
N HIS A 74 -1.93 17.32 -24.53
CA HIS A 74 -3.36 17.60 -24.77
C HIS A 74 -4.25 16.35 -24.82
N ARG A 75 -3.74 15.20 -25.32
CA ARG A 75 -4.48 13.93 -25.32
C ARG A 75 -4.49 13.29 -23.93
N ALA A 76 -3.40 13.40 -23.18
CA ALA A 76 -3.33 12.96 -21.79
C ALA A 76 -4.30 13.77 -20.91
N ALA A 77 -4.30 15.10 -21.02
CA ALA A 77 -5.22 15.99 -20.28
C ALA A 77 -6.68 15.60 -20.52
N LYS A 78 -7.07 15.37 -21.78
CA LYS A 78 -8.43 14.93 -22.11
C LYS A 78 -8.76 13.53 -21.55
N ARG A 79 -7.81 12.58 -21.63
CA ARG A 79 -8.00 11.21 -21.15
C ARG A 79 -8.13 11.14 -19.65
N TRP A 80 -7.28 11.87 -18.92
CA TRP A 80 -7.25 11.88 -17.46
C TRP A 80 -8.22 12.87 -16.82
N GLY A 81 -8.74 13.85 -17.58
CA GLY A 81 -9.59 14.92 -17.05
C GLY A 81 -8.83 15.86 -16.14
N LEU A 82 -7.54 16.12 -16.44
CA LEU A 82 -6.61 16.87 -15.60
C LEU A 82 -6.01 18.03 -16.39
N GLU A 83 -5.51 19.02 -15.63
CA GLU A 83 -4.78 20.18 -16.18
C GLU A 83 -3.51 20.46 -15.36
N VAL A 84 -2.63 21.29 -15.91
CA VAL A 84 -1.44 21.78 -15.20
C VAL A 84 -1.88 22.49 -13.90
N GLY A 85 -1.21 22.15 -12.79
CA GLY A 85 -1.54 22.65 -11.47
C GLY A 85 -2.45 21.75 -10.65
N ASP A 86 -3.09 20.73 -11.25
CA ASP A 86 -3.84 19.74 -10.50
C ASP A 86 -2.91 18.88 -9.63
N ARG A 87 -3.29 18.66 -8.37
CA ARG A 87 -2.63 17.67 -7.51
C ARG A 87 -3.20 16.29 -7.79
N VAL A 88 -2.31 15.32 -7.92
CA VAL A 88 -2.68 13.92 -8.13
C VAL A 88 -1.87 12.96 -7.25
N VAL A 89 -2.47 11.82 -6.99
CA VAL A 89 -1.82 10.60 -6.52
C VAL A 89 -1.85 9.58 -7.65
N LEU A 90 -0.95 8.60 -7.67
CA LEU A 90 -0.73 7.79 -8.86
C LEU A 90 -0.76 6.30 -8.54
N GLN A 91 -1.50 5.52 -9.33
CA GLN A 91 -1.36 4.06 -9.27
C GLN A 91 0.05 3.65 -9.69
N SER A 92 0.65 2.74 -8.93
CA SER A 92 1.99 2.22 -9.26
C SER A 92 2.00 1.42 -10.55
N ASP A 93 0.98 0.58 -10.76
CA ASP A 93 0.85 -0.23 -11.97
C ASP A 93 0.18 0.55 -13.11
N PHE A 94 0.74 0.47 -14.31
CA PHE A 94 0.13 1.02 -15.52
C PHE A 94 0.30 0.07 -16.70
N GLY A 95 -0.46 0.29 -17.77
CA GLY A 95 -0.46 -0.61 -18.91
C GLY A 95 -0.91 0.03 -20.22
N CYS A 96 -1.11 -0.79 -21.23
CA CYS A 96 -1.51 -0.32 -22.57
C CYS A 96 -2.99 0.11 -22.68
N GLY A 97 -3.82 -0.16 -21.67
CA GLY A 97 -5.25 0.17 -21.62
C GLY A 97 -6.15 -0.61 -22.61
N ARG A 98 -5.60 -1.55 -23.40
CA ARG A 98 -6.34 -2.20 -24.52
C ARG A 98 -6.20 -3.73 -24.62
N CYS A 99 -5.33 -4.35 -23.84
CA CYS A 99 -5.25 -5.82 -23.81
C CYS A 99 -6.28 -6.40 -22.83
N SER A 100 -6.55 -7.71 -22.92
CA SER A 100 -7.52 -8.37 -22.04
C SER A 100 -7.18 -8.14 -20.54
N GLY A 101 -5.89 -8.20 -20.16
CA GLY A 101 -5.50 -7.93 -18.78
C GLY A 101 -5.89 -6.52 -18.31
N CYS A 102 -5.70 -5.48 -19.15
CA CYS A 102 -6.12 -4.12 -18.79
C CYS A 102 -7.65 -3.97 -18.78
N LEU A 103 -8.36 -4.60 -19.74
CA LEU A 103 -9.82 -4.51 -19.83
C LEU A 103 -10.52 -5.28 -18.71
N ASP A 104 -9.91 -6.37 -18.24
CA ASP A 104 -10.40 -7.18 -17.12
C ASP A 104 -9.93 -6.67 -15.76
N HIS A 105 -9.35 -5.46 -15.70
CA HIS A 105 -8.76 -4.88 -14.47
C HIS A 105 -7.69 -5.78 -13.82
N GLN A 106 -6.92 -6.47 -14.65
CA GLN A 106 -5.77 -7.29 -14.28
C GLN A 106 -4.47 -6.63 -14.72
N PHE A 107 -3.35 -7.34 -14.52
CA PHE A 107 -2.06 -6.85 -15.00
C PHE A 107 -1.98 -6.81 -16.52
N CYS A 108 -1.39 -5.74 -17.06
CA CYS A 108 -1.16 -5.60 -18.48
C CYS A 108 -0.26 -6.72 -19.01
N LYS A 109 -0.70 -7.40 -20.07
CA LYS A 109 0.03 -8.51 -20.71
C LYS A 109 0.92 -8.08 -21.88
N VAL A 110 0.78 -6.82 -22.34
CA VAL A 110 1.44 -6.32 -23.55
C VAL A 110 2.60 -5.39 -23.21
N ALA A 111 2.34 -4.38 -22.39
CA ALA A 111 3.33 -3.37 -22.02
C ALA A 111 3.09 -2.99 -20.52
N PRO A 112 3.39 -3.91 -19.59
CA PRO A 112 3.28 -3.61 -18.19
C PRO A 112 4.34 -2.59 -17.79
N GLY A 113 3.95 -1.60 -17.00
CA GLY A 113 4.86 -0.69 -16.34
C GLY A 113 4.53 -0.61 -14.86
N ASN A 114 5.54 -0.31 -14.06
CA ASN A 114 5.36 -0.17 -12.62
C ASN A 114 6.28 0.93 -12.11
N TYR A 115 5.68 2.00 -11.64
CA TYR A 115 6.41 3.12 -11.04
C TYR A 115 7.17 2.68 -9.80
N GLY A 116 8.41 3.19 -9.65
CA GLY A 116 9.31 2.81 -8.58
C GLY A 116 10.10 1.52 -8.81
N PHE A 117 9.83 0.78 -9.90
CA PHE A 117 10.45 -0.53 -10.17
C PHE A 117 11.04 -0.67 -11.57
N MET A 118 10.87 0.33 -12.43
CA MET A 118 11.46 0.31 -13.77
C MET A 118 12.90 0.82 -13.74
N PRO A 119 13.81 0.17 -14.52
CA PRO A 119 15.20 0.59 -14.55
C PRO A 119 15.38 1.94 -15.27
N THR A 120 16.40 2.68 -14.86
CA THR A 120 16.75 3.98 -15.50
C THR A 120 17.22 3.86 -16.94
N SER A 121 17.56 2.66 -17.39
CA SER A 121 17.88 2.37 -18.80
C SER A 121 16.67 2.45 -19.73
N VAL A 122 15.45 2.42 -19.18
CA VAL A 122 14.22 2.65 -19.94
C VAL A 122 13.95 4.16 -19.98
N ALA A 123 13.99 4.77 -21.18
CA ALA A 123 13.71 6.20 -21.32
C ALA A 123 12.27 6.53 -20.87
N PRO A 124 12.06 7.69 -20.22
CA PRO A 124 13.01 8.76 -19.93
C PRO A 124 13.71 8.65 -18.55
N ALA A 125 13.81 7.49 -17.95
CA ALA A 125 14.49 7.17 -16.70
C ALA A 125 13.76 7.58 -15.39
N LEU A 126 12.91 8.58 -15.40
CA LEU A 126 12.21 9.16 -14.25
C LEU A 126 10.96 8.37 -13.86
N TRP A 127 11.14 7.11 -13.42
CA TRP A 127 10.05 6.14 -13.18
C TRP A 127 9.66 5.97 -11.72
N GLY A 128 10.25 6.74 -10.80
CA GLY A 128 9.96 6.62 -9.37
C GLY A 128 9.84 7.96 -8.66
N GLY A 129 9.15 7.95 -7.53
CA GLY A 129 8.79 9.15 -6.75
C GLY A 129 9.91 9.67 -5.84
N TYR A 130 11.05 8.96 -5.70
CA TYR A 130 12.20 9.50 -4.98
C TYR A 130 13.01 10.44 -5.89
N ALA A 131 12.32 11.42 -6.45
CA ALA A 131 12.82 12.37 -7.42
C ALA A 131 12.09 13.70 -7.29
N GLU A 132 12.68 14.79 -7.78
CA GLU A 132 12.00 16.09 -7.87
C GLU A 132 10.83 16.06 -8.86
N MET A 133 10.96 15.26 -9.93
CA MET A 133 9.91 15.07 -10.93
C MET A 133 9.87 13.62 -11.40
N MET A 134 8.66 13.17 -11.76
CA MET A 134 8.41 11.83 -12.28
C MET A 134 7.66 11.90 -13.60
N TYR A 135 8.03 11.03 -14.55
CA TYR A 135 7.38 10.94 -15.85
C TYR A 135 6.04 10.21 -15.74
N LEU A 136 4.99 10.79 -16.31
CA LEU A 136 3.68 10.17 -16.41
C LEU A 136 3.52 9.52 -17.78
N ALA A 137 3.63 8.20 -17.83
CA ALA A 137 3.50 7.42 -19.06
C ALA A 137 2.08 7.54 -19.66
N PRO A 138 1.91 7.29 -20.97
CA PRO A 138 0.58 7.30 -21.61
C PRO A 138 -0.47 6.41 -20.93
N GLY A 139 -0.03 5.32 -20.28
CA GLY A 139 -0.89 4.40 -19.54
C GLY A 139 -1.04 4.73 -18.06
N ALA A 140 -0.51 5.83 -17.58
CA ALA A 140 -0.64 6.25 -16.18
C ALA A 140 -2.11 6.39 -15.74
N ILE A 141 -2.34 6.11 -14.47
CA ILE A 141 -3.67 6.22 -13.85
C ILE A 141 -3.57 7.18 -12.67
N PRO A 142 -3.63 8.49 -12.92
CA PRO A 142 -3.65 9.50 -11.88
C PRO A 142 -5.06 9.65 -11.29
N HIS A 143 -5.11 9.93 -9.98
CA HIS A 143 -6.33 10.28 -9.27
C HIS A 143 -6.17 11.69 -8.71
N LYS A 144 -7.08 12.59 -9.09
CA LYS A 144 -7.10 13.95 -8.56
C LYS A 144 -7.41 13.92 -7.07
N ILE A 145 -6.70 14.74 -6.30
CA ILE A 145 -6.92 14.95 -4.87
C ILE A 145 -6.84 16.45 -4.58
N SER A 146 -7.62 16.92 -3.60
CA SER A 146 -7.65 18.35 -3.23
C SER A 146 -6.27 18.89 -2.86
N SER A 147 -5.95 20.09 -3.36
CA SER A 147 -4.73 20.80 -2.99
C SER A 147 -4.73 21.33 -1.55
N ASP A 148 -5.88 21.33 -0.86
CA ASP A 148 -5.99 21.72 0.54
C ASP A 148 -5.52 20.65 1.52
N ILE A 149 -5.34 19.41 1.04
CA ILE A 149 -4.83 18.30 1.84
C ILE A 149 -3.29 18.40 1.94
N ASP A 150 -2.72 18.21 3.13
CA ASP A 150 -1.26 18.08 3.29
C ASP A 150 -0.74 16.95 2.39
N PRO A 151 0.31 17.15 1.56
CA PRO A 151 0.88 16.11 0.71
C PRO A 151 1.27 14.83 1.45
N ARG A 152 1.71 14.95 2.71
CA ARG A 152 2.05 13.83 3.59
C ARG A 152 0.84 12.98 3.92
N VAL A 153 -0.30 13.62 4.17
CA VAL A 153 -1.59 12.94 4.38
C VAL A 153 -2.11 12.36 3.08
N ALA A 154 -1.97 13.11 1.97
CA ALA A 154 -2.34 12.62 0.65
C ALA A 154 -1.57 11.34 0.27
N ALA A 155 -0.29 11.18 0.69
CA ALA A 155 0.51 9.97 0.46
C ALA A 155 -0.06 8.71 1.12
N LEU A 156 -0.98 8.85 2.07
CA LEU A 156 -1.70 7.73 2.67
C LEU A 156 -2.71 7.08 1.70
N TYR A 157 -2.91 7.64 0.50
CA TYR A 157 -3.82 7.08 -0.50
C TYR A 157 -3.51 5.63 -0.84
N ASN A 158 -2.23 5.27 -0.89
CA ASN A 158 -1.80 3.93 -1.26
C ASN A 158 -2.05 2.91 -0.13
N PRO A 159 -1.59 3.10 1.12
CA PRO A 159 -1.95 2.19 2.20
C PRO A 159 -3.47 2.11 2.43
N LEU A 160 -4.20 3.23 2.38
CA LEU A 160 -5.66 3.22 2.53
C LEU A 160 -6.36 2.52 1.36
N GLY A 161 -5.87 2.71 0.13
CA GLY A 161 -6.34 1.97 -1.03
C GLY A 161 -6.17 0.46 -0.84
N ALA A 162 -5.02 0.02 -0.32
CA ALA A 162 -4.81 -1.39 0.03
C ALA A 162 -5.78 -1.85 1.12
N GLY A 163 -6.06 -1.03 2.13
CA GLY A 163 -7.08 -1.30 3.13
C GLY A 163 -8.44 -1.59 2.50
N PHE A 164 -8.92 -0.72 1.61
CA PHE A 164 -10.19 -0.94 0.88
C PHE A 164 -10.14 -2.17 -0.02
N ALA A 165 -9.05 -2.38 -0.76
CA ALA A 165 -8.91 -3.53 -1.64
C ALA A 165 -8.92 -4.85 -0.88
N TRP A 166 -8.19 -4.92 0.26
CA TRP A 166 -7.94 -6.18 0.96
C TRP A 166 -8.98 -6.49 2.04
N ALA A 167 -9.45 -5.48 2.77
CA ALA A 167 -10.41 -5.67 3.85
C ALA A 167 -11.87 -5.55 3.40
N VAL A 168 -12.14 -4.84 2.28
CA VAL A 168 -13.52 -4.58 1.83
C VAL A 168 -13.82 -5.26 0.50
N ALA A 169 -13.10 -4.89 -0.56
CA ALA A 169 -13.44 -5.35 -1.92
C ALA A 169 -13.15 -6.84 -2.13
N ALA A 170 -11.96 -7.32 -1.71
CA ALA A 170 -11.56 -8.70 -1.91
C ALA A 170 -12.48 -9.71 -1.19
N PRO A 171 -12.75 -9.57 0.11
CA PRO A 171 -13.66 -10.48 0.82
C PRO A 171 -15.14 -10.16 0.55
N LYS A 172 -15.47 -9.02 -0.07
CA LYS A 172 -16.82 -8.49 -0.21
C LYS A 172 -17.47 -8.22 1.16
N LEU A 173 -16.71 -7.55 2.03
CA LEU A 173 -17.16 -7.19 3.38
C LEU A 173 -18.50 -6.44 3.31
N GLY A 174 -19.52 -6.99 3.95
CA GLY A 174 -20.84 -6.41 4.03
C GLY A 174 -21.02 -5.47 5.23
N TYR A 175 -22.06 -4.64 5.19
CA TYR A 175 -22.43 -3.83 6.35
C TYR A 175 -22.84 -4.73 7.53
N GLY A 176 -22.19 -4.51 8.68
CA GLY A 176 -22.44 -5.29 9.89
C GLY A 176 -21.63 -6.59 10.00
N ASP A 177 -20.85 -6.98 8.99
CA ASP A 177 -19.95 -8.14 9.08
C ASP A 177 -18.84 -7.90 10.11
N SER A 178 -18.36 -8.98 10.70
CA SER A 178 -17.20 -8.99 11.60
C SER A 178 -15.91 -9.30 10.85
N ILE A 179 -14.83 -8.61 11.23
CA ILE A 179 -13.52 -8.78 10.59
C ILE A 179 -12.39 -8.84 11.62
N ALA A 180 -11.45 -9.77 11.42
CA ALA A 180 -10.19 -9.82 12.14
C ALA A 180 -9.02 -9.47 11.22
N ILE A 181 -8.15 -8.57 11.69
CA ILE A 181 -6.99 -8.09 10.97
C ILE A 181 -5.75 -8.53 11.73
N LEU A 182 -4.88 -9.32 11.08
CA LEU A 182 -3.69 -9.86 11.69
C LEU A 182 -2.48 -8.98 11.34
N GLY A 183 -1.91 -8.35 12.38
CA GLY A 183 -0.76 -7.46 12.31
C GLY A 183 -1.14 -5.96 12.20
N PRO A 184 -0.65 -5.12 13.13
CA PRO A 184 -1.00 -3.69 13.20
C PRO A 184 0.00 -2.79 12.45
N GLY A 185 0.65 -3.31 11.41
CA GLY A 185 1.50 -2.50 10.54
C GLY A 185 0.69 -1.47 9.73
N GLN A 186 1.37 -0.64 8.95
CA GLN A 186 0.74 0.38 8.09
C GLN A 186 -0.48 -0.17 7.32
N ARG A 187 -0.34 -1.36 6.71
CA ARG A 187 -1.42 -1.99 5.93
C ARG A 187 -2.55 -2.54 6.82
N GLY A 188 -2.21 -3.08 8.00
CA GLY A 188 -3.23 -3.54 8.96
C GLY A 188 -4.06 -2.38 9.51
N LEU A 189 -3.43 -1.28 9.90
CA LEU A 189 -4.14 -0.06 10.33
C LEU A 189 -5.03 0.49 9.21
N ALA A 190 -4.54 0.49 7.97
CA ALA A 190 -5.34 0.88 6.81
C ALA A 190 -6.56 -0.04 6.59
N CYS A 191 -6.42 -1.36 6.86
CA CYS A 191 -7.54 -2.30 6.83
C CYS A 191 -8.57 -1.99 7.93
N VAL A 192 -8.14 -1.63 9.15
CA VAL A 192 -9.05 -1.17 10.23
C VAL A 192 -9.85 0.05 9.78
N ILE A 193 -9.17 1.06 9.27
CA ILE A 193 -9.79 2.30 8.77
C ILE A 193 -10.81 2.00 7.66
N ALA A 194 -10.42 1.18 6.67
CA ALA A 194 -11.28 0.82 5.57
C ALA A 194 -12.51 0.00 6.02
N ALA A 195 -12.34 -0.96 6.92
CA ALA A 195 -13.42 -1.75 7.49
C ALA A 195 -14.41 -0.86 8.28
N LYS A 196 -13.89 0.08 9.07
CA LYS A 196 -14.70 1.06 9.80
C LYS A 196 -15.50 1.95 8.85
N ALA A 197 -14.85 2.48 7.81
CA ALA A 197 -15.49 3.31 6.80
C ALA A 197 -16.57 2.54 6.00
N ALA A 198 -16.38 1.24 5.81
CA ALA A 198 -17.33 0.36 5.11
C ALA A 198 -18.51 -0.09 6.00
N GLY A 199 -18.49 0.19 7.30
CA GLY A 199 -19.57 -0.16 8.23
C GLY A 199 -19.48 -1.59 8.77
N ALA A 200 -18.27 -2.13 8.95
CA ALA A 200 -18.08 -3.39 9.68
C ALA A 200 -18.72 -3.33 11.07
N GLY A 201 -19.35 -4.42 11.49
CA GLY A 201 -20.08 -4.51 12.75
C GLY A 201 -19.16 -4.71 13.95
N GLN A 202 -18.09 -5.48 13.78
CA GLN A 202 -17.07 -5.70 14.80
C GLN A 202 -15.70 -5.88 14.17
N ILE A 203 -14.71 -5.13 14.65
CA ILE A 203 -13.36 -5.10 14.10
C ILE A 203 -12.37 -5.54 15.16
N PHE A 204 -11.68 -6.65 14.91
CA PHE A 204 -10.58 -7.17 15.72
C PHE A 204 -9.25 -6.86 15.05
N ILE A 205 -8.22 -6.58 15.85
CA ILE A 205 -6.84 -6.49 15.36
C ILE A 205 -5.90 -7.18 16.33
N THR A 206 -4.92 -7.92 15.81
CA THR A 206 -3.88 -8.57 16.59
C THR A 206 -2.55 -7.86 16.47
N GLY A 207 -1.72 -7.90 17.50
CA GLY A 207 -0.36 -7.37 17.50
C GLY A 207 0.47 -7.99 18.62
N LEU A 208 1.75 -7.65 18.66
CA LEU A 208 2.69 -8.04 19.71
C LEU A 208 2.81 -6.87 20.71
N GLY A 209 2.34 -7.04 21.94
CA GLY A 209 2.36 -6.01 22.98
C GLY A 209 3.74 -5.41 23.22
N SER A 210 4.78 -6.25 23.18
CA SER A 210 6.17 -5.83 23.36
C SER A 210 6.70 -4.88 22.27
N ARG A 211 6.11 -4.91 21.05
CA ARG A 211 6.62 -4.18 19.88
C ARG A 211 5.60 -3.21 19.29
N ASP A 212 4.33 -3.55 19.34
CA ASP A 212 3.29 -2.88 18.56
C ASP A 212 2.33 -2.05 19.42
N GLU A 213 2.63 -1.79 20.70
CA GLU A 213 1.76 -1.10 21.66
C GLU A 213 1.17 0.21 21.07
N THR A 214 2.03 1.09 20.53
CA THR A 214 1.59 2.36 19.93
C THR A 214 0.66 2.15 18.72
N LYS A 215 0.96 1.16 17.88
CA LYS A 215 0.13 0.85 16.70
C LYS A 215 -1.21 0.24 17.11
N MET A 216 -1.21 -0.59 18.16
CA MET A 216 -2.42 -1.18 18.71
C MET A 216 -3.32 -0.12 19.37
N ALA A 217 -2.74 0.85 20.08
CA ALA A 217 -3.47 1.99 20.61
C ALA A 217 -4.10 2.83 19.47
N LEU A 218 -3.35 3.08 18.41
CA LEU A 218 -3.83 3.81 17.25
C LEU A 218 -4.93 3.04 16.49
N ALA A 219 -4.83 1.73 16.39
CA ALA A 219 -5.88 0.89 15.81
C ALA A 219 -7.23 1.07 16.50
N LYS A 220 -7.21 1.22 17.84
CA LYS A 220 -8.41 1.50 18.63
C LYS A 220 -9.01 2.88 18.31
N GLU A 221 -8.16 3.90 18.12
CA GLU A 221 -8.62 5.22 17.71
C GLU A 221 -9.21 5.22 16.29
N PHE A 222 -8.72 4.35 15.41
CA PHE A 222 -9.25 4.16 14.06
C PHE A 222 -10.54 3.34 14.00
N GLY A 223 -10.97 2.78 15.14
CA GLY A 223 -12.25 2.11 15.27
C GLY A 223 -12.19 0.59 15.38
N ALA A 224 -11.02 0.01 15.72
CA ALA A 224 -10.98 -1.38 16.17
C ALA A 224 -11.73 -1.53 17.50
N ASP A 225 -12.67 -2.46 17.56
CA ASP A 225 -13.48 -2.71 18.75
C ASP A 225 -12.70 -3.56 19.77
N VAL A 226 -11.92 -4.52 19.28
CA VAL A 226 -11.11 -5.43 20.09
C VAL A 226 -9.67 -5.45 19.59
N VAL A 227 -8.75 -5.12 20.48
CA VAL A 227 -7.30 -5.16 20.22
C VAL A 227 -6.72 -6.30 21.04
N ILE A 228 -6.04 -7.23 20.40
CA ILE A 228 -5.58 -8.49 20.99
C ILE A 228 -4.05 -8.51 20.99
N ASP A 229 -3.47 -8.58 22.19
CA ASP A 229 -2.04 -8.84 22.37
C ASP A 229 -1.80 -10.36 22.38
N ILE A 230 -1.26 -10.88 21.28
CA ILE A 230 -1.00 -12.33 21.13
C ILE A 230 0.15 -12.86 22.00
N GLU A 231 0.88 -12.00 22.70
CA GLU A 231 1.86 -12.40 23.71
C GLU A 231 1.19 -12.60 25.07
N ALA A 232 0.03 -11.99 25.30
CA ALA A 232 -0.70 -12.03 26.56
C ALA A 232 -1.91 -12.97 26.54
N GLU A 233 -2.57 -13.15 25.38
CA GLU A 233 -3.78 -13.96 25.25
C GLU A 233 -3.86 -14.72 23.91
N ASP A 234 -4.65 -15.81 23.92
CA ASP A 234 -4.95 -16.59 22.71
C ASP A 234 -5.99 -15.85 21.87
N ALA A 235 -5.57 -15.39 20.69
CA ALA A 235 -6.43 -14.62 19.81
C ALA A 235 -7.62 -15.42 19.25
N ILE A 236 -7.46 -16.73 19.01
CA ILE A 236 -8.56 -17.60 18.54
C ILE A 236 -9.61 -17.71 19.63
N ALA A 237 -9.18 -18.02 20.86
CA ALA A 237 -10.08 -18.12 22.02
C ALA A 237 -10.78 -16.79 22.30
N ARG A 238 -10.06 -15.66 22.19
CA ARG A 238 -10.63 -14.33 22.40
C ARG A 238 -11.70 -13.99 21.36
N ILE A 239 -11.42 -14.20 20.06
CA ILE A 239 -12.41 -14.00 18.99
C ILE A 239 -13.62 -14.91 19.17
N ALA A 240 -13.41 -16.18 19.52
CA ALA A 240 -14.50 -17.10 19.80
C ALA A 240 -15.38 -16.60 20.96
N ALA A 241 -14.81 -16.12 22.05
CA ALA A 241 -15.55 -15.57 23.18
C ALA A 241 -16.40 -14.35 22.79
N GLU A 242 -15.83 -13.41 22.03
CA GLU A 242 -16.52 -12.19 21.59
C GLU A 242 -17.60 -12.43 20.53
N THR A 243 -17.50 -13.55 19.78
CA THR A 243 -18.44 -13.91 18.71
C THR A 243 -19.40 -15.04 19.09
N GLY A 244 -19.46 -15.42 20.38
CA GLY A 244 -20.30 -16.53 20.84
C GLY A 244 -19.94 -17.90 20.22
N GLY A 245 -18.67 -18.11 19.92
CA GLY A 245 -18.15 -19.34 19.32
C GLY A 245 -18.27 -19.40 17.79
N ARG A 246 -18.84 -18.39 17.14
CA ARG A 246 -19.08 -18.39 15.69
C ARG A 246 -17.80 -18.14 14.87
N GLY A 247 -16.90 -17.32 15.36
CA GLY A 247 -15.78 -16.74 14.60
C GLY A 247 -16.23 -15.53 13.77
N VAL A 248 -15.29 -14.93 13.01
CA VAL A 248 -15.53 -13.73 12.20
C VAL A 248 -15.83 -14.06 10.74
N ASP A 249 -16.57 -13.17 10.08
CA ASP A 249 -16.95 -13.34 8.66
C ASP A 249 -15.74 -13.20 7.74
N VAL A 250 -14.80 -12.33 8.10
CA VAL A 250 -13.59 -12.06 7.33
C VAL A 250 -12.34 -12.08 8.21
N VAL A 251 -11.27 -12.68 7.72
CA VAL A 251 -9.92 -12.53 8.31
C VAL A 251 -8.97 -11.98 7.24
N VAL A 252 -8.19 -10.96 7.57
CA VAL A 252 -7.16 -10.39 6.68
C VAL A 252 -5.79 -10.54 7.33
N ASP A 253 -4.93 -11.37 6.76
CA ASP A 253 -3.55 -11.51 7.20
C ASP A 253 -2.63 -10.52 6.47
N THR A 254 -2.15 -9.52 7.20
CA THR A 254 -1.20 -8.52 6.70
C THR A 254 0.22 -8.74 7.21
N THR A 255 0.46 -9.82 7.99
CA THR A 255 1.76 -10.08 8.61
C THR A 255 2.78 -10.60 7.59
N PRO A 256 3.97 -9.99 7.47
CA PRO A 256 5.03 -10.55 6.64
C PRO A 256 5.75 -11.70 7.36
N TYR A 257 6.29 -12.64 6.61
CA TYR A 257 7.17 -13.76 7.02
C TYR A 257 6.56 -14.78 7.98
N ALA A 258 5.77 -14.39 8.96
CA ALA A 258 5.14 -15.29 9.92
C ALA A 258 4.10 -16.20 9.25
N THR A 259 4.21 -17.52 9.42
CA THR A 259 3.29 -18.52 8.83
C THR A 259 2.12 -18.87 9.75
N GLN A 260 2.31 -18.77 11.09
CA GLN A 260 1.28 -19.09 12.06
C GLN A 260 -0.02 -18.28 11.87
N PRO A 261 0.01 -16.95 11.57
CA PRO A 261 -1.21 -16.18 11.31
C PRO A 261 -2.09 -16.74 10.19
N VAL A 262 -1.52 -17.44 9.20
CA VAL A 262 -2.31 -18.09 8.14
C VAL A 262 -3.09 -19.28 8.69
N ILE A 263 -2.49 -20.07 9.59
CA ILE A 263 -3.17 -21.19 10.27
C ILE A 263 -4.24 -20.64 11.20
N ASP A 264 -3.89 -19.65 12.03
CA ASP A 264 -4.80 -19.02 12.97
C ASP A 264 -6.02 -18.42 12.27
N SER A 265 -5.84 -17.84 11.08
CA SER A 265 -6.93 -17.26 10.29
C SER A 265 -8.01 -18.28 9.92
N ILE A 266 -7.64 -19.55 9.68
CA ILE A 266 -8.57 -20.64 9.37
C ILE A 266 -9.45 -20.94 10.60
N HIS A 267 -8.86 -20.91 11.79
CA HIS A 267 -9.58 -21.16 13.05
C HIS A 267 -10.44 -19.97 13.49
N MET A 268 -10.00 -18.73 13.22
CA MET A 268 -10.72 -17.50 13.54
C MET A 268 -11.95 -17.26 12.65
N ALA A 269 -11.87 -17.64 11.36
CA ALA A 269 -12.96 -17.42 10.43
C ALA A 269 -14.15 -18.33 10.73
N CYS A 270 -15.38 -17.82 10.55
CA CYS A 270 -16.62 -18.58 10.75
C CYS A 270 -16.85 -19.63 9.66
N LEU A 271 -17.91 -20.41 9.80
CA LEU A 271 -18.42 -21.29 8.74
C LEU A 271 -18.79 -20.43 7.51
N GLY A 272 -18.21 -20.74 6.34
CA GLY A 272 -18.39 -19.96 5.11
C GLY A 272 -17.59 -18.66 5.07
N GLY A 273 -16.78 -18.37 6.08
CA GLY A 273 -15.97 -17.15 6.18
C GLY A 273 -14.89 -17.02 5.10
N THR A 274 -14.41 -15.80 4.88
CA THR A 274 -13.37 -15.49 3.89
C THR A 274 -12.06 -15.09 4.56
N ILE A 275 -10.98 -15.73 4.12
CA ILE A 275 -9.60 -15.46 4.58
C ILE A 275 -8.85 -14.79 3.43
N VAL A 276 -8.32 -13.61 3.68
CA VAL A 276 -7.53 -12.84 2.72
C VAL A 276 -6.06 -12.86 3.14
N LEU A 277 -5.20 -13.38 2.26
CA LEU A 277 -3.76 -13.41 2.45
C LEU A 277 -3.11 -12.26 1.69
N ALA A 278 -2.60 -11.27 2.40
CA ALA A 278 -1.97 -10.07 1.86
C ALA A 278 -0.47 -9.96 2.22
N GLY A 279 -0.06 -10.48 3.38
CA GLY A 279 1.33 -10.49 3.82
C GLY A 279 2.15 -11.61 3.16
N LEU A 280 3.25 -11.27 2.47
CA LEU A 280 4.15 -12.26 1.87
C LEU A 280 4.93 -13.03 2.95
N LYS A 281 5.02 -14.36 2.79
CA LYS A 281 5.69 -15.26 3.77
C LYS A 281 7.16 -15.56 3.42
N GLY A 282 7.75 -14.77 2.54
CA GLY A 282 9.12 -14.98 2.05
C GLY A 282 9.18 -15.89 0.82
N ARG A 283 10.35 -15.96 0.21
CA ARG A 283 10.56 -16.76 -1.01
C ARG A 283 10.73 -18.25 -0.66
N GLY A 284 9.91 -19.11 -1.28
CA GLY A 284 10.08 -20.56 -1.24
C GLY A 284 9.63 -21.24 0.05
N GLY A 285 8.98 -20.51 0.98
CA GLY A 285 8.42 -21.10 2.19
C GLY A 285 7.01 -21.65 1.96
N GLY A 286 6.81 -22.95 2.22
CA GLY A 286 5.46 -23.49 2.45
C GLY A 286 4.97 -23.13 3.85
N ILE A 287 3.69 -23.33 4.10
CA ILE A 287 3.12 -23.25 5.45
C ILE A 287 3.10 -24.66 6.02
N PRO A 288 3.95 -24.97 7.03
CA PRO A 288 3.93 -26.27 7.66
C PRO A 288 2.55 -26.57 8.27
N ASP A 289 2.13 -27.81 8.22
CA ASP A 289 0.90 -28.29 8.85
C ASP A 289 -0.37 -27.52 8.46
N PHE A 290 -0.42 -27.04 7.20
CA PHE A 290 -1.55 -26.27 6.67
C PHE A 290 -2.85 -27.11 6.69
N PRO A 291 -3.89 -26.73 7.48
CA PRO A 291 -5.06 -27.54 7.73
C PRO A 291 -6.09 -27.43 6.59
N SER A 292 -5.76 -27.94 5.41
CA SER A 292 -6.60 -27.84 4.21
C SER A 292 -8.01 -28.45 4.38
N ASP A 293 -8.11 -29.55 5.15
CA ASP A 293 -9.38 -30.24 5.37
C ASP A 293 -10.35 -29.38 6.18
N GLU A 294 -9.86 -28.56 7.10
CA GLU A 294 -10.70 -27.64 7.86
C GLU A 294 -11.35 -26.58 6.94
N ILE A 295 -10.62 -26.07 5.96
CA ILE A 295 -11.16 -25.14 4.96
C ILE A 295 -12.34 -25.77 4.22
N ILE A 296 -12.19 -27.05 3.81
CA ILE A 296 -13.23 -27.79 3.10
C ILE A 296 -14.44 -28.01 4.03
N MET A 297 -14.21 -28.53 5.24
CA MET A 297 -15.27 -28.85 6.19
C MET A 297 -16.03 -27.62 6.69
N ARG A 298 -15.37 -26.45 6.68
CA ARG A 298 -15.96 -25.18 7.10
C ARG A 298 -16.42 -24.31 5.93
N TYR A 299 -16.37 -24.81 4.69
CA TYR A 299 -16.77 -24.07 3.48
C TYR A 299 -16.10 -22.71 3.34
N GLN A 300 -14.89 -22.55 3.86
CA GLN A 300 -14.16 -21.28 3.86
C GLN A 300 -13.59 -20.95 2.49
N THR A 301 -13.43 -19.65 2.20
CA THR A 301 -12.74 -19.15 1.02
C THR A 301 -11.39 -18.60 1.42
N VAL A 302 -10.30 -19.06 0.78
CA VAL A 302 -8.97 -18.47 0.92
C VAL A 302 -8.62 -17.70 -0.36
N LYS A 303 -8.27 -16.43 -0.21
CA LYS A 303 -8.01 -15.54 -1.33
C LYS A 303 -6.69 -14.80 -1.16
N GLY A 304 -5.77 -15.00 -2.08
CA GLY A 304 -4.56 -14.15 -2.20
C GLY A 304 -4.88 -12.80 -2.82
N VAL A 305 -4.29 -11.74 -2.30
CA VAL A 305 -4.43 -10.37 -2.85
C VAL A 305 -3.06 -9.74 -3.07
N ARG A 306 -2.99 -8.89 -4.07
CA ARG A 306 -1.82 -8.09 -4.41
C ARG A 306 -2.27 -6.82 -5.12
N SER A 307 -1.52 -5.72 -4.91
CA SER A 307 -1.81 -4.44 -5.57
C SER A 307 -3.15 -3.84 -5.11
N VAL A 308 -3.55 -2.75 -5.74
CA VAL A 308 -4.75 -1.98 -5.40
C VAL A 308 -5.49 -1.65 -6.69
N ASP A 309 -6.78 -1.88 -6.72
CA ASP A 309 -7.63 -1.56 -7.89
C ASP A 309 -8.03 -0.08 -7.92
N TYR A 310 -8.50 0.37 -9.09
CA TYR A 310 -8.90 1.76 -9.33
C TYR A 310 -9.95 2.26 -8.33
N ASN A 311 -10.98 1.45 -8.06
CA ASN A 311 -12.07 1.87 -7.17
C ASN A 311 -11.60 2.01 -5.72
N SER A 312 -10.71 1.12 -5.27
CA SER A 312 -10.13 1.18 -3.92
C SER A 312 -9.26 2.44 -3.74
N PHE A 313 -8.52 2.87 -4.77
CA PHE A 313 -7.83 4.16 -4.74
C PHE A 313 -8.80 5.33 -4.68
N GLN A 314 -9.89 5.30 -5.47
CA GLN A 314 -10.92 6.35 -5.42
C GLN A 314 -11.59 6.45 -4.04
N LEU A 315 -11.82 5.32 -3.37
CA LEU A 315 -12.36 5.30 -2.00
C LEU A 315 -11.36 5.89 -1.00
N ALA A 316 -10.08 5.57 -1.13
CA ALA A 316 -9.03 6.14 -0.28
C ALA A 316 -8.94 7.66 -0.43
N VAL A 317 -8.93 8.19 -1.66
CA VAL A 317 -8.94 9.64 -1.92
C VAL A 317 -10.16 10.29 -1.28
N LYS A 318 -11.36 9.76 -1.51
CA LYS A 318 -12.60 10.29 -0.90
C LYS A 318 -12.56 10.26 0.62
N LEU A 319 -12.01 9.21 1.21
CA LEU A 319 -11.88 9.11 2.67
C LEU A 319 -10.94 10.19 3.22
N ILE A 320 -9.77 10.38 2.59
CA ILE A 320 -8.83 11.44 2.97
C ILE A 320 -9.50 12.80 2.88
N GLU A 321 -10.16 13.12 1.77
CA GLU A 321 -10.83 14.39 1.55
C GLU A 321 -12.01 14.63 2.51
N SER A 322 -12.69 13.57 2.95
CA SER A 322 -13.83 13.68 3.85
C SER A 322 -13.46 14.04 5.29
N ALA A 323 -12.22 13.78 5.69
CA ALA A 323 -11.71 13.98 7.06
C ALA A 323 -12.62 13.35 8.16
N THR A 324 -13.36 12.28 7.82
CA THR A 324 -14.30 11.62 8.74
C THR A 324 -13.62 10.70 9.74
N LEU A 325 -12.41 10.25 9.44
CA LEU A 325 -11.55 9.47 10.33
C LEU A 325 -10.18 10.15 10.43
N PRO A 326 -9.48 10.05 11.57
CA PRO A 326 -8.22 10.76 11.82
C PRO A 326 -7.02 10.07 11.12
N VAL A 327 -7.12 9.91 9.78
CA VAL A 327 -6.13 9.16 8.98
C VAL A 327 -4.74 9.77 9.03
N GLU A 328 -4.64 11.08 9.24
CA GLU A 328 -3.38 11.83 9.37
C GLU A 328 -2.49 11.28 10.49
N LYS A 329 -3.06 10.66 11.52
CA LYS A 329 -2.31 10.03 12.61
C LYS A 329 -1.49 8.80 12.16
N MET A 330 -1.76 8.28 10.97
CA MET A 330 -0.90 7.23 10.39
C MET A 330 0.46 7.79 9.94
N HIS A 331 0.53 9.07 9.54
CA HIS A 331 1.78 9.69 9.10
C HIS A 331 2.62 10.06 10.33
N THR A 332 3.80 9.47 10.47
CA THR A 332 4.63 9.62 11.67
C THR A 332 5.95 10.35 11.42
N HIS A 333 6.53 10.22 10.25
CA HIS A 333 7.85 10.76 9.93
C HIS A 333 7.91 11.28 8.49
N HIS A 334 8.76 12.26 8.24
CA HIS A 334 9.12 12.72 6.90
C HIS A 334 10.62 13.01 6.83
N PHE A 335 11.19 12.80 5.65
CA PHE A 335 12.61 12.98 5.40
C PHE A 335 12.84 13.72 4.08
N PRO A 336 13.91 14.53 3.97
CA PRO A 336 14.32 15.03 2.68
C PRO A 336 14.80 13.89 1.78
N MET A 337 14.69 14.06 0.47
CA MET A 337 15.00 13.04 -0.53
C MET A 337 16.42 12.47 -0.36
N GLU A 338 17.37 13.32 -0.02
CA GLU A 338 18.77 12.92 0.19
C GLU A 338 18.94 11.94 1.36
N SER A 339 18.00 11.92 2.30
CA SER A 339 17.97 10.98 3.44
C SER A 339 17.10 9.72 3.16
N ALA A 340 16.77 9.43 1.91
CA ALA A 340 15.88 8.30 1.55
C ALA A 340 16.35 6.95 2.12
N ALA A 341 17.65 6.68 2.15
CA ALA A 341 18.20 5.45 2.71
C ALA A 341 17.95 5.34 4.23
N GLU A 342 18.02 6.46 4.96
CA GLU A 342 17.70 6.54 6.39
C GLU A 342 16.21 6.33 6.60
N ALA A 343 15.37 7.02 5.83
CA ALA A 343 13.92 6.91 5.89
C ALA A 343 13.42 5.47 5.69
N VAL A 344 13.97 4.74 4.71
CA VAL A 344 13.63 3.32 4.47
C VAL A 344 14.06 2.43 5.65
N ARG A 345 15.25 2.67 6.23
CA ARG A 345 15.70 1.93 7.44
C ARG A 345 14.84 2.23 8.66
N SER A 346 14.39 3.47 8.84
CA SER A 346 13.48 3.84 9.94
C SER A 346 12.16 3.05 9.86
N LEU A 347 11.59 2.86 8.67
CA LEU A 347 10.40 2.01 8.49
C LEU A 347 10.67 0.53 8.83
N ALA A 348 11.89 0.05 8.60
CA ALA A 348 12.30 -1.31 8.97
C ALA A 348 12.44 -1.52 10.49
N GLY A 349 12.31 -0.47 11.31
CA GLY A 349 12.36 -0.57 12.76
C GLY A 349 13.77 -0.39 13.35
N SER A 350 14.66 0.33 12.66
CA SER A 350 16.01 0.63 13.16
C SER A 350 16.05 1.72 14.24
N ASP A 351 14.94 2.46 14.43
CA ASP A 351 14.88 3.63 15.30
C ASP A 351 14.08 3.36 16.58
N SER A 352 14.31 4.21 17.59
CA SER A 352 13.65 4.12 18.91
C SER A 352 12.16 4.50 18.90
N ALA A 353 11.68 5.19 17.88
CA ALA A 353 10.28 5.55 17.72
C ALA A 353 9.61 4.66 16.65
N PRO A 354 8.43 4.08 16.93
CA PRO A 354 7.76 3.21 15.96
C PRO A 354 7.28 4.02 14.76
N ALA A 355 7.91 3.82 13.61
CA ALA A 355 7.46 4.38 12.35
C ALA A 355 6.25 3.58 11.83
N ILE A 356 5.21 4.30 11.36
CA ILE A 356 3.99 3.70 10.78
C ILE A 356 3.93 4.03 9.29
N SER A 357 3.89 5.32 8.96
CA SER A 357 3.96 5.80 7.59
C SER A 357 4.98 6.93 7.51
N ILE A 358 5.84 6.85 6.52
CA ILE A 358 6.94 7.80 6.29
C ILE A 358 6.79 8.37 4.88
N THR A 359 7.08 9.65 4.71
CA THR A 359 7.21 10.28 3.39
C THR A 359 8.63 10.78 3.15
N ILE A 360 9.02 10.73 1.88
CA ILE A 360 10.22 11.40 1.34
C ILE A 360 9.74 12.63 0.56
N GLU A 361 10.42 13.74 0.76
CA GLU A 361 10.11 15.04 0.14
C GLU A 361 11.34 15.52 -0.65
N PRO A 362 11.19 15.98 -1.91
CA PRO A 362 12.28 16.54 -2.74
C PRO A 362 12.92 17.80 -2.18
#